data_83d5459dc88f31d6314053ed78dc52ab
#
_entry.id   83d5459dc88f31d6314053ed78dc52ab
#
_cell.length_a   1.000
_cell.length_b   1.000
_cell.length_c   1.000
_cell.angle_alpha   90.00
_cell.angle_beta   90.00
_cell.angle_gamma   90.00
#
_symmetry.space_group_name_H-M   'P 1'
#
loop_
_entity.id
_entity.type
_entity.pdbx_description
1 polymer ?
#
loop_
_entity_poly.entity_id
_entity_poly.type
_entity_poly.pdbx_seq_one_letter_code
_entity_poly.pdbx_strand_id
1 'polypeptide(L)'
;MANGRPKPSRASPQSPSQALRRWSSERDAHLRQINAFSFVFPSRTKRSATKMPAALRYAAHLPAGRLVRGLLVMAAPAYTILQISQGESTWQAIGFALLLTVVILLVSTYRVTVGIHGISFDIAGLRQVSSFGFLPLYAIREAVADRLPEDWPKARLKGGWWPGRRRVNVLHLDDTGVARTFYVWVSDPDAFGTALLGRPMSEPG
;
A
#
# COMPACT_ATOMS: atom_id res chain seq x y z
N MET A 1 -12.73 -41.70 23.91
CA MET A 1 -11.41 -41.07 23.63
C MET A 1 -11.65 -39.60 23.40
N ALA A 2 -11.35 -38.74 24.39
CA ALA A 2 -11.61 -37.31 24.34
C ALA A 2 -10.45 -36.60 23.59
N ASN A 3 -10.77 -36.01 22.43
CA ASN A 3 -9.85 -35.28 21.59
C ASN A 3 -9.61 -33.88 22.20
N GLY A 4 -8.64 -33.76 23.10
CA GLY A 4 -8.21 -32.50 23.70
C GLY A 4 -7.58 -31.56 22.65
N ARG A 5 -8.37 -30.66 22.08
CA ARG A 5 -7.81 -29.54 21.31
C ARG A 5 -6.94 -28.70 22.24
N PRO A 6 -5.66 -28.43 21.87
CA PRO A 6 -4.82 -27.55 22.66
C PRO A 6 -5.47 -26.16 22.72
N LYS A 7 -5.73 -25.65 23.92
CA LYS A 7 -6.18 -24.28 24.15
C LYS A 7 -5.15 -23.33 23.52
N PRO A 8 -5.58 -22.35 22.71
CA PRO A 8 -4.65 -21.33 22.19
C PRO A 8 -4.00 -20.63 23.38
N SER A 9 -2.69 -20.71 23.45
CA SER A 9 -1.86 -20.03 24.45
C SER A 9 -2.21 -18.54 24.39
N ARG A 10 -2.79 -18.00 25.47
CA ARG A 10 -2.95 -16.55 25.65
C ARG A 10 -1.56 -15.94 25.66
N ALA A 11 -1.17 -15.31 24.53
CA ALA A 11 0.04 -14.52 24.48
C ALA A 11 -0.03 -13.50 25.63
N SER A 12 0.98 -13.52 26.49
CA SER A 12 1.11 -12.57 27.60
C SER A 12 1.03 -11.14 27.05
N PRO A 13 0.35 -10.20 27.73
CA PRO A 13 0.26 -8.82 27.27
C PRO A 13 1.68 -8.24 27.14
N GLN A 14 2.09 -7.98 25.90
CA GLN A 14 3.39 -7.36 25.62
C GLN A 14 3.36 -5.92 26.12
N SER A 15 4.44 -5.47 26.75
CA SER A 15 4.54 -4.06 27.12
C SER A 15 4.46 -3.17 25.86
N PRO A 16 3.89 -1.94 25.96
CA PRO A 16 3.78 -1.03 24.79
C PRO A 16 5.13 -0.80 24.11
N SER A 17 6.22 -0.75 24.87
CA SER A 17 7.57 -0.60 24.33
C SER A 17 8.04 -1.83 23.52
N GLN A 18 7.66 -3.03 23.92
CA GLN A 18 7.97 -4.26 23.17
C GLN A 18 7.16 -4.34 21.88
N ALA A 19 5.88 -3.96 21.90
CA ALA A 19 5.04 -3.91 20.72
C ALA A 19 5.59 -2.94 19.66
N LEU A 20 6.00 -1.73 20.07
CA LEU A 20 6.64 -0.74 19.18
C LEU A 20 7.97 -1.22 18.60
N ARG A 21 8.83 -1.86 19.41
CA ARG A 21 10.09 -2.43 18.93
C ARG A 21 9.86 -3.53 17.92
N ARG A 22 8.89 -4.40 18.15
CA ARG A 22 8.54 -5.46 17.21
C ARG A 22 8.03 -4.86 15.90
N TRP A 23 7.14 -3.87 15.98
CA TRP A 23 6.62 -3.17 14.79
C TRP A 23 7.74 -2.54 13.95
N SER A 24 8.68 -1.82 14.59
CA SER A 24 9.81 -1.19 13.89
C SER A 24 10.75 -2.23 13.27
N SER A 25 11.02 -3.33 13.96
CA SER A 25 11.85 -4.43 13.44
C SER A 25 11.24 -5.09 12.20
N GLU A 26 9.93 -5.38 12.23
CA GLU A 26 9.21 -5.94 11.08
C GLU A 26 9.17 -4.96 9.90
N ARG A 27 8.97 -3.68 10.19
CA ARG A 27 9.04 -2.62 9.17
C ARG A 27 10.40 -2.58 8.47
N ASP A 28 11.49 -2.57 9.24
CA ASP A 28 12.83 -2.48 8.69
C ASP A 28 13.21 -3.73 7.89
N ALA A 29 12.74 -4.90 8.32
CA ALA A 29 12.89 -6.15 7.59
C ALA A 29 12.11 -6.12 6.26
N HIS A 30 10.88 -5.61 6.28
CA HIS A 30 10.04 -5.42 5.09
C HIS A 30 10.66 -4.45 4.09
N LEU A 31 11.17 -3.31 4.56
CA LEU A 31 11.86 -2.33 3.72
C LEU A 31 13.11 -2.91 3.06
N ARG A 32 13.89 -3.71 3.78
CA ARG A 32 15.03 -4.42 3.18
C ARG A 32 14.60 -5.39 2.10
N GLN A 33 13.49 -6.11 2.31
CA GLN A 33 12.93 -7.02 1.31
C GLN A 33 12.47 -6.27 0.05
N ILE A 34 11.70 -5.20 0.19
CA ILE A 34 11.21 -4.41 -0.95
C ILE A 34 12.36 -3.80 -1.74
N ASN A 35 13.34 -3.22 -1.05
CA ASN A 35 14.49 -2.58 -1.68
C ASN A 35 15.34 -3.55 -2.51
N ALA A 36 15.35 -4.83 -2.16
CA ALA A 36 16.04 -5.85 -2.94
C ALA A 36 15.37 -6.11 -4.31
N PHE A 37 14.07 -5.81 -4.44
CA PHE A 37 13.29 -5.94 -5.69
C PHE A 37 13.02 -4.61 -6.39
N SER A 38 13.61 -3.50 -5.95
CA SER A 38 13.47 -2.20 -6.60
C SER A 38 14.43 -2.08 -7.78
N PHE A 39 13.88 -2.09 -9.00
CA PHE A 39 14.66 -1.92 -10.23
C PHE A 39 14.92 -0.45 -10.60
N VAL A 40 14.11 0.49 -10.11
CA VAL A 40 14.14 1.89 -10.55
C VAL A 40 15.28 2.67 -9.93
N PHE A 41 15.64 2.36 -8.69
CA PHE A 41 16.81 2.93 -8.03
C PHE A 41 17.55 1.83 -7.28
N PRO A 42 18.56 1.20 -7.91
CA PRO A 42 19.36 0.20 -7.21
C PRO A 42 20.08 0.88 -6.05
N SER A 43 19.55 0.70 -4.84
CA SER A 43 20.33 1.09 -3.68
C SER A 43 21.55 0.19 -3.66
N ARG A 44 22.73 0.80 -3.58
CA ARG A 44 23.97 0.14 -3.18
C ARG A 44 23.87 -0.30 -1.71
N THR A 45 22.86 -1.07 -1.35
CA THR A 45 22.94 -1.90 -0.18
C THR A 45 24.01 -2.92 -0.51
N LYS A 46 25.11 -2.90 0.25
CA LYS A 46 26.10 -3.97 0.21
C LYS A 46 25.32 -5.27 0.26
N ARG A 47 25.22 -5.96 -0.88
CA ARG A 47 24.62 -7.28 -0.97
C ARG A 47 25.44 -8.15 -0.04
N SER A 48 24.87 -8.48 1.11
CA SER A 48 25.39 -9.62 1.85
C SER A 48 25.21 -10.81 0.91
N ALA A 49 26.29 -11.34 0.41
CA ALA A 49 26.34 -12.33 -0.67
C ALA A 49 25.68 -13.68 -0.32
N THR A 50 25.08 -13.82 0.87
CA THR A 50 24.75 -15.12 1.45
C THR A 50 23.27 -15.42 1.60
N LYS A 51 22.34 -14.49 1.41
CA LYS A 51 20.89 -14.80 1.47
C LYS A 51 20.11 -14.02 0.42
N MET A 52 19.53 -14.73 -0.53
CA MET A 52 18.48 -14.15 -1.39
C MET A 52 17.29 -13.73 -0.51
N PRO A 53 16.80 -12.49 -0.63
CA PRO A 53 15.59 -12.07 0.06
C PRO A 53 14.42 -12.92 -0.43
N ALA A 54 13.52 -13.30 0.48
CA ALA A 54 12.30 -14.01 0.11
C ALA A 54 11.49 -13.20 -0.90
N ALA A 55 10.88 -13.88 -1.87
CA ALA A 55 10.03 -13.24 -2.88
C ALA A 55 8.88 -12.46 -2.24
N LEU A 56 8.45 -11.38 -2.91
CA LEU A 56 7.23 -10.68 -2.53
C LEU A 56 6.03 -11.60 -2.79
N ARG A 57 5.08 -11.61 -1.85
CA ARG A 57 3.84 -12.38 -1.98
C ARG A 57 2.87 -11.74 -2.96
N TYR A 58 2.83 -10.40 -2.97
CA TYR A 58 1.97 -9.64 -3.87
C TYR A 58 2.57 -8.25 -4.13
N ALA A 59 2.38 -7.74 -5.33
CA ALA A 59 2.73 -6.36 -5.68
C ALA A 59 1.76 -5.84 -6.74
N ALA A 60 1.21 -4.65 -6.52
CA ALA A 60 0.34 -3.99 -7.49
C ALA A 60 0.51 -2.48 -7.42
N HIS A 61 0.24 -1.81 -8.56
CA HIS A 61 0.19 -0.36 -8.62
C HIS A 61 -1.25 0.10 -8.43
N LEU A 62 -1.46 1.04 -7.53
CA LEU A 62 -2.72 1.69 -7.25
C LEU A 62 -2.66 3.11 -7.80
N PRO A 63 -3.68 3.57 -8.52
CA PRO A 63 -3.72 4.97 -8.93
C PRO A 63 -3.89 5.90 -7.72
N ALA A 64 -3.50 7.16 -7.89
CA ALA A 64 -3.78 8.18 -6.90
C ALA A 64 -5.30 8.36 -6.68
N GLY A 65 -5.68 8.92 -5.53
CA GLY A 65 -7.07 9.23 -5.20
C GLY A 65 -7.70 10.21 -6.21
N ARG A 66 -9.02 10.15 -6.35
CA ARG A 66 -9.76 10.98 -7.32
C ARG A 66 -9.49 12.48 -7.16
N LEU A 67 -9.41 12.98 -5.91
CA LEU A 67 -9.11 14.38 -5.65
C LEU A 67 -7.73 14.77 -6.15
N VAL A 68 -6.72 13.97 -5.85
CA VAL A 68 -5.34 14.23 -6.31
C VAL A 68 -5.29 14.24 -7.83
N ARG A 69 -5.91 13.25 -8.49
CA ARG A 69 -5.98 13.23 -9.97
C ARG A 69 -6.73 14.42 -10.54
N GLY A 70 -7.87 14.80 -9.94
CA GLY A 70 -8.63 15.96 -10.34
C GLY A 70 -7.81 17.24 -10.26
N LEU A 71 -7.12 17.47 -9.15
CA LEU A 71 -6.23 18.61 -8.97
C LEU A 71 -5.08 18.61 -10.00
N LEU A 72 -4.48 17.46 -10.27
CA LEU A 72 -3.41 17.34 -11.25
C LEU A 72 -3.89 17.62 -12.67
N VAL A 73 -5.07 17.11 -13.05
CA VAL A 73 -5.67 17.37 -14.36
C VAL A 73 -6.03 18.87 -14.51
N MET A 74 -6.48 19.53 -13.45
CA MET A 74 -6.78 20.96 -13.45
C MET A 74 -5.53 21.86 -13.44
N ALA A 75 -4.43 21.37 -12.88
CA ALA A 75 -3.17 22.13 -12.86
C ALA A 75 -2.58 22.38 -14.27
N ALA A 76 -2.77 21.45 -15.20
CA ALA A 76 -2.25 21.57 -16.55
C ALA A 76 -2.89 22.76 -17.33
N PRO A 77 -4.22 22.87 -17.44
CA PRO A 77 -4.83 24.03 -18.10
C PRO A 77 -4.54 25.33 -17.36
N ALA A 78 -4.51 25.35 -16.03
CA ALA A 78 -4.15 26.54 -15.26
C ALA A 78 -2.72 27.01 -15.59
N TYR A 79 -1.77 26.09 -15.65
CA TYR A 79 -0.39 26.38 -16.06
C TYR A 79 -0.34 26.90 -17.50
N THR A 80 -1.05 26.28 -18.45
CA THR A 80 -1.10 26.72 -19.85
C THR A 80 -1.63 28.15 -19.98
N ILE A 81 -2.72 28.48 -19.27
CA ILE A 81 -3.29 29.83 -19.27
C ILE A 81 -2.26 30.85 -18.73
N LEU A 82 -1.57 30.51 -17.65
CA LEU A 82 -0.55 31.37 -17.06
C LEU A 82 0.58 31.67 -18.05
N GLN A 83 1.11 30.65 -18.73
CA GLN A 83 2.22 30.80 -19.70
C GLN A 83 1.81 31.63 -20.92
N ILE A 84 0.60 31.41 -21.44
CA ILE A 84 0.07 32.22 -22.54
C ILE A 84 -0.08 33.68 -22.11
N SER A 85 -0.52 33.95 -20.90
CA SER A 85 -0.67 35.32 -20.36
C SER A 85 0.69 36.03 -20.18
N GLN A 86 1.79 35.28 -20.09
CA GLN A 86 3.16 35.79 -20.02
C GLN A 86 3.81 35.97 -21.40
N GLY A 87 3.07 35.70 -22.48
CA GLY A 87 3.56 35.87 -23.86
C GLY A 87 4.33 34.69 -24.44
N GLU A 88 4.28 33.54 -23.76
CA GLU A 88 4.88 32.29 -24.24
C GLU A 88 4.10 31.72 -25.44
N SER A 89 4.85 30.97 -26.29
CA SER A 89 4.24 30.29 -27.44
C SER A 89 3.21 29.29 -26.97
N THR A 90 1.94 29.40 -27.45
CA THR A 90 0.84 28.54 -27.10
C THR A 90 1.16 27.06 -27.28
N TRP A 91 1.85 26.67 -28.34
CA TRP A 91 2.22 25.28 -28.60
C TRP A 91 3.26 24.73 -27.62
N GLN A 92 4.23 25.56 -27.23
CA GLN A 92 5.24 25.18 -26.23
C GLN A 92 4.60 25.03 -24.86
N ALA A 93 3.70 25.94 -24.45
CA ALA A 93 2.98 25.88 -23.19
C ALA A 93 2.12 24.61 -23.10
N ILE A 94 1.37 24.28 -24.17
CA ILE A 94 0.55 23.06 -24.24
C ILE A 94 1.44 21.80 -24.16
N GLY A 95 2.51 21.73 -24.94
CA GLY A 95 3.42 20.60 -24.96
C GLY A 95 4.05 20.33 -23.59
N PHE A 96 4.51 21.39 -22.91
CA PHE A 96 5.08 21.28 -21.56
C PHE A 96 4.04 20.88 -20.52
N ALA A 97 2.82 21.44 -20.57
CA ALA A 97 1.73 21.08 -19.67
C ALA A 97 1.32 19.62 -19.83
N LEU A 98 1.25 19.10 -21.05
CA LEU A 98 0.98 17.69 -21.30
C LEU A 98 2.10 16.79 -20.75
N LEU A 99 3.37 17.12 -21.02
CA LEU A 99 4.49 16.39 -20.48
C LEU A 99 4.48 16.37 -18.96
N LEU A 100 4.27 17.52 -18.32
CA LEU A 100 4.18 17.65 -16.88
C LEU A 100 3.04 16.81 -16.31
N THR A 101 1.86 16.85 -16.96
CA THR A 101 0.71 16.03 -16.55
C THR A 101 1.02 14.55 -16.59
N VAL A 102 1.66 14.06 -17.66
CA VAL A 102 2.06 12.64 -17.77
C VAL A 102 3.04 12.27 -16.66
N VAL A 103 4.08 13.08 -16.45
CA VAL A 103 5.08 12.84 -15.40
C VAL A 103 4.41 12.80 -14.02
N ILE A 104 3.54 13.75 -13.72
CA ILE A 104 2.84 13.79 -12.42
C ILE A 104 1.90 12.60 -12.24
N LEU A 105 1.17 12.20 -13.28
CA LEU A 105 0.30 11.02 -13.23
C LEU A 105 1.09 9.74 -12.98
N LEU A 106 2.26 9.60 -13.58
CA LEU A 106 3.16 8.46 -13.36
C LEU A 106 3.70 8.43 -11.92
N VAL A 107 4.14 9.59 -11.41
CA VAL A 107 4.69 9.70 -10.04
C VAL A 107 3.59 9.57 -8.97
N SER A 108 2.36 9.96 -9.28
CA SER A 108 1.23 9.90 -8.34
C SER A 108 0.62 8.50 -8.16
N THR A 109 1.20 7.47 -8.77
CA THR A 109 0.76 6.09 -8.54
C THR A 109 1.34 5.57 -7.21
N TYR A 110 0.51 4.85 -6.45
CA TYR A 110 0.94 4.12 -5.26
C TYR A 110 1.27 2.68 -5.65
N ARG A 111 2.26 2.13 -5.00
CA ARG A 111 2.58 0.71 -5.08
C ARG A 111 2.20 0.06 -3.77
N VAL A 112 1.34 -0.94 -3.81
CA VAL A 112 1.10 -1.83 -2.69
C VAL A 112 2.02 -3.04 -2.81
N THR A 113 2.72 -3.38 -1.74
CA THR A 113 3.58 -4.56 -1.67
C THR A 113 3.27 -5.35 -0.42
N VAL A 114 3.13 -6.67 -0.59
CA VAL A 114 2.94 -7.62 0.51
C VAL A 114 4.14 -8.54 0.54
N GLY A 115 4.87 -8.49 1.64
CA GLY A 115 6.00 -9.37 1.92
C GLY A 115 5.68 -10.36 3.04
N ILE A 116 6.70 -11.09 3.50
CA ILE A 116 6.56 -12.01 4.64
C ILE A 116 6.42 -11.28 5.97
N HIS A 117 6.84 -10.02 6.05
CA HIS A 117 6.82 -9.21 7.27
C HIS A 117 5.57 -8.33 7.38
N GLY A 118 4.98 -7.92 6.25
CA GLY A 118 3.85 -7.00 6.27
C GLY A 118 3.43 -6.51 4.89
N ILE A 119 2.53 -5.54 4.91
CA ILE A 119 2.06 -4.78 3.74
C ILE A 119 2.54 -3.34 3.86
N SER A 120 2.95 -2.74 2.74
CA SER A 120 3.25 -1.32 2.64
C SER A 120 2.59 -0.67 1.44
N PHE A 121 2.38 0.65 1.55
CA PHE A 121 1.80 1.50 0.51
C PHE A 121 2.81 2.60 0.18
N ASP A 122 3.44 2.47 -0.97
CA ASP A 122 4.55 3.31 -1.38
C ASP A 122 4.18 4.18 -2.56
N ILE A 123 4.75 5.37 -2.68
CA ILE A 123 4.65 6.16 -3.90
C ILE A 123 5.51 5.46 -4.96
N ALA A 124 4.90 5.08 -6.09
CA ALA A 124 5.61 4.42 -7.16
C ALA A 124 6.72 5.33 -7.69
N GLY A 125 7.93 4.78 -7.84
CA GLY A 125 9.10 5.49 -8.32
C GLY A 125 9.89 6.27 -7.27
N LEU A 126 9.36 6.49 -6.08
CA LEU A 126 10.11 7.04 -4.96
C LEU A 126 10.62 5.92 -4.06
N ARG A 127 11.89 6.05 -3.68
CA ARG A 127 12.48 5.19 -2.65
C ARG A 127 11.78 5.44 -1.35
N GLN A 128 11.33 4.40 -0.73
CA GLN A 128 10.74 4.53 0.58
C GLN A 128 11.76 4.99 1.59
N VAL A 129 11.62 6.23 1.95
CA VAL A 129 12.33 6.83 3.08
C VAL A 129 11.47 6.75 4.34
N SER A 130 10.16 6.62 4.16
CA SER A 130 9.21 6.64 5.28
C SER A 130 8.19 5.50 5.16
N SER A 131 7.95 4.88 6.27
CA SER A 131 6.99 3.81 6.48
C SER A 131 5.54 4.31 6.58
N PHE A 132 5.16 5.35 5.87
CA PHE A 132 3.78 5.78 5.83
C PHE A 132 2.93 4.63 5.28
N GLY A 133 2.27 3.92 6.18
CA GLY A 133 1.33 2.88 5.83
C GLY A 133 1.87 1.45 5.89
N PHE A 134 3.02 1.20 6.52
CA PHE A 134 3.43 -0.17 6.84
C PHE A 134 2.52 -0.77 7.91
N LEU A 135 2.07 -2.00 7.67
CA LEU A 135 1.30 -2.81 8.61
C LEU A 135 1.92 -4.21 8.65
N PRO A 136 2.35 -4.69 9.83
CA PRO A 136 2.85 -6.05 9.96
C PRO A 136 1.72 -7.06 9.78
N LEU A 137 2.02 -8.23 9.20
CA LEU A 137 1.00 -9.25 8.93
C LEU A 137 0.28 -9.70 10.20
N TYR A 138 0.97 -9.78 11.34
CA TYR A 138 0.34 -10.18 12.61
C TYR A 138 -0.72 -9.19 13.11
N ALA A 139 -0.68 -7.93 12.67
CA ALA A 139 -1.68 -6.92 13.01
C ALA A 139 -2.94 -7.02 12.14
N ILE A 140 -2.87 -7.70 11.00
CA ILE A 140 -4.02 -7.91 10.11
C ILE A 140 -4.88 -9.02 10.71
N ARG A 141 -6.17 -8.72 10.87
CA ARG A 141 -7.14 -9.63 11.46
C ARG A 141 -7.95 -10.35 10.41
N GLU A 142 -8.49 -9.56 9.49
CA GLU A 142 -9.42 -10.08 8.50
C GLU A 142 -9.38 -9.22 7.24
N ALA A 143 -9.74 -9.81 6.11
CA ALA A 143 -9.93 -9.11 4.85
C ALA A 143 -11.18 -9.67 4.15
N VAL A 144 -12.03 -8.77 3.67
CA VAL A 144 -13.30 -9.10 3.01
C VAL A 144 -13.41 -8.30 1.70
N ALA A 145 -13.89 -8.98 0.64
CA ALA A 145 -14.12 -8.32 -0.63
C ALA A 145 -15.45 -7.54 -0.64
N ASP A 146 -15.51 -6.51 -1.46
CA ASP A 146 -16.66 -5.69 -1.84
C ASP A 146 -17.35 -4.97 -0.67
N ARG A 147 -18.18 -5.62 0.12
CA ARG A 147 -18.97 -4.98 1.18
C ARG A 147 -18.18 -4.85 2.48
N LEU A 148 -18.26 -3.68 3.11
CA LEU A 148 -17.74 -3.47 4.46
C LEU A 148 -18.73 -4.09 5.47
N PRO A 149 -18.31 -5.00 6.37
CA PRO A 149 -19.13 -5.48 7.46
C PRO A 149 -19.60 -4.34 8.37
N GLU A 150 -20.83 -4.44 8.89
CA GLU A 150 -21.46 -3.34 9.66
C GLU A 150 -20.79 -3.10 11.01
N ASP A 151 -20.20 -4.15 11.58
CA ASP A 151 -19.48 -4.12 12.85
C ASP A 151 -18.06 -3.58 12.76
N TRP A 152 -17.55 -3.32 11.52
CA TRP A 152 -16.18 -2.82 11.32
C TRP A 152 -16.11 -1.30 11.42
N PRO A 153 -14.99 -0.75 11.94
CA PRO A 153 -14.76 0.68 11.94
C PRO A 153 -14.79 1.27 10.53
N LYS A 154 -15.15 2.56 10.43
CA LYS A 154 -15.17 3.28 9.15
C LYS A 154 -13.86 3.11 8.39
N ALA A 155 -13.92 2.56 7.18
CA ALA A 155 -12.76 2.25 6.38
C ALA A 155 -12.15 3.49 5.73
N ARG A 156 -10.82 3.62 5.80
CA ARG A 156 -10.04 4.67 5.11
C ARG A 156 -9.56 4.18 3.76
N LEU A 157 -9.71 5.00 2.73
CA LEU A 157 -9.21 4.68 1.39
C LEU A 157 -7.68 4.72 1.35
N LYS A 158 -7.08 3.67 0.79
CA LYS A 158 -5.67 3.61 0.40
C LYS A 158 -5.55 3.48 -1.12
N GLY A 159 -4.97 4.47 -1.78
CA GLY A 159 -4.93 4.54 -3.23
C GLY A 159 -6.23 5.07 -3.85
N GLY A 160 -6.43 4.87 -5.15
CA GLY A 160 -7.61 5.33 -5.91
C GLY A 160 -8.35 4.18 -6.58
N TRP A 161 -9.57 4.47 -7.01
CA TRP A 161 -10.39 3.56 -7.80
C TRP A 161 -9.93 3.52 -9.27
N TRP A 162 -10.05 2.33 -9.88
CA TRP A 162 -9.85 2.11 -11.30
C TRP A 162 -10.86 1.10 -11.83
N PRO A 163 -11.37 1.25 -13.07
CA PRO A 163 -12.26 0.27 -13.68
C PRO A 163 -11.67 -1.15 -13.67
N GLY A 164 -12.52 -2.16 -13.49
CA GLY A 164 -12.10 -3.56 -13.44
C GLY A 164 -11.43 -4.02 -12.14
N ARG A 165 -11.35 -3.16 -11.11
CA ARG A 165 -10.83 -3.52 -9.79
C ARG A 165 -11.97 -3.71 -8.79
N ARG A 166 -11.80 -4.68 -7.92
CA ARG A 166 -12.72 -4.96 -6.82
C ARG A 166 -12.20 -4.33 -5.53
N ARG A 167 -13.12 -3.90 -4.68
CA ARG A 167 -12.81 -3.35 -3.36
C ARG A 167 -12.46 -4.46 -2.39
N VAL A 168 -11.39 -4.27 -1.62
CA VAL A 168 -11.01 -5.14 -0.51
C VAL A 168 -10.91 -4.31 0.74
N ASN A 169 -11.64 -4.68 1.77
CA ASN A 169 -11.60 -4.10 3.10
C ASN A 169 -10.70 -4.95 3.98
N VAL A 170 -9.83 -4.32 4.76
CA VAL A 170 -8.88 -4.99 5.64
C VAL A 170 -9.02 -4.43 7.05
N LEU A 171 -9.36 -5.30 7.98
CA LEU A 171 -9.39 -5.01 9.41
C LEU A 171 -8.00 -5.28 10.01
N HIS A 172 -7.47 -4.32 10.73
CA HIS A 172 -6.17 -4.44 11.38
C HIS A 172 -6.16 -3.74 12.74
N LEU A 173 -5.20 -4.10 13.56
CA LEU A 173 -4.88 -3.34 14.77
C LEU A 173 -3.81 -2.30 14.42
N ASP A 174 -3.92 -1.09 14.94
CA ASP A 174 -2.83 -0.12 14.86
C ASP A 174 -1.74 -0.42 15.91
N ASP A 175 -0.72 0.42 15.97
CA ASP A 175 0.40 0.33 16.93
C ASP A 175 -0.04 0.50 18.40
N THR A 176 -1.22 1.07 18.63
CA THR A 176 -1.84 1.21 19.95
C THR A 176 -2.81 0.07 20.29
N GLY A 177 -3.03 -0.88 19.35
CA GLY A 177 -3.94 -2.00 19.51
C GLY A 177 -5.42 -1.67 19.20
N VAL A 178 -5.70 -0.48 18.69
CA VAL A 178 -7.05 -0.07 18.29
C VAL A 178 -7.38 -0.67 16.93
N ALA A 179 -8.59 -1.23 16.80
CA ALA A 179 -9.08 -1.76 15.55
C ALA A 179 -9.35 -0.64 14.54
N ARG A 180 -8.78 -0.76 13.36
CA ARG A 180 -8.96 0.17 12.23
C ARG A 180 -9.21 -0.60 10.96
N THR A 181 -9.86 0.04 10.00
CA THR A 181 -10.15 -0.53 8.69
C THR A 181 -9.62 0.37 7.60
N PHE A 182 -9.00 -0.22 6.60
CA PHE A 182 -8.74 0.45 5.33
C PHE A 182 -9.31 -0.38 4.18
N TYR A 183 -9.47 0.26 3.03
CA TYR A 183 -9.83 -0.45 1.80
C TYR A 183 -8.94 -0.03 0.64
N VAL A 184 -8.73 -0.98 -0.25
CA VAL A 184 -7.98 -0.83 -1.49
C VAL A 184 -8.78 -1.38 -2.67
N TRP A 185 -8.46 -0.90 -3.88
CA TRP A 185 -9.00 -1.42 -5.12
C TRP A 185 -7.94 -2.26 -5.82
N VAL A 186 -8.12 -3.56 -5.86
CA VAL A 186 -7.17 -4.52 -6.44
C VAL A 186 -7.78 -5.23 -7.63
N SER A 187 -6.93 -5.65 -8.58
CA SER A 187 -7.36 -6.41 -9.76
C SER A 187 -7.67 -7.87 -9.44
N ASP A 188 -6.96 -8.43 -8.45
CA ASP A 188 -7.09 -9.81 -8.02
C ASP A 188 -7.24 -9.86 -6.50
N PRO A 189 -8.49 -9.88 -5.98
CA PRO A 189 -8.78 -9.96 -4.55
C PRO A 189 -8.27 -11.25 -3.92
N ASP A 190 -8.37 -12.38 -4.62
CA ASP A 190 -8.00 -13.68 -4.06
C ASP A 190 -6.49 -13.82 -3.90
N ALA A 191 -5.71 -13.40 -4.89
CA ALA A 191 -4.26 -13.32 -4.78
C ALA A 191 -3.85 -12.36 -3.66
N PHE A 192 -4.53 -11.23 -3.52
CA PHE A 192 -4.27 -10.28 -2.45
C PHE A 192 -4.62 -10.86 -1.06
N GLY A 193 -5.77 -11.52 -0.93
CA GLY A 193 -6.19 -12.20 0.29
C GLY A 193 -5.25 -13.33 0.69
N THR A 194 -4.85 -14.14 -0.28
CA THR A 194 -3.88 -15.23 -0.07
C THR A 194 -2.53 -14.67 0.39
N ALA A 195 -2.09 -13.56 -0.17
CA ALA A 195 -0.84 -12.91 0.24
C ALA A 195 -0.89 -12.39 1.68
N LEU A 196 -2.04 -11.85 2.12
CA LEU A 196 -2.24 -11.28 3.45
C LEU A 196 -2.52 -12.33 4.52
N LEU A 197 -3.43 -13.25 4.24
CA LEU A 197 -4.02 -14.16 5.23
C LEU A 197 -3.58 -15.62 5.05
N GLY A 198 -2.88 -15.94 3.94
CA GLY A 198 -2.54 -17.30 3.57
C GLY A 198 -3.74 -18.12 3.04
N ARG A 199 -4.89 -17.48 2.82
CA ARG A 199 -6.12 -18.08 2.29
C ARG A 199 -6.82 -17.10 1.33
N PRO A 200 -7.57 -17.59 0.34
CA PRO A 200 -8.38 -16.71 -0.51
C PRO A 200 -9.41 -15.95 0.34
N MET A 201 -9.94 -14.86 -0.22
CA MET A 201 -10.94 -14.08 0.48
C MET A 201 -12.25 -14.83 0.62
N SER A 202 -12.86 -14.71 1.79
CA SER A 202 -14.25 -15.14 1.96
C SER A 202 -15.14 -14.20 1.14
N GLU A 203 -16.02 -14.75 0.33
CA GLU A 203 -17.13 -13.97 -0.20
C GLU A 203 -18.01 -13.57 0.99
N PRO A 204 -18.51 -12.32 1.05
CA PRO A 204 -19.48 -11.95 2.06
C PRO A 204 -20.74 -12.78 1.84
N GLY A 205 -21.10 -13.61 2.81
CA GLY A 205 -22.36 -14.35 2.83
C GLY A 205 -23.56 -13.39 2.90
#